data_64df6cbee5768fecc03cda3c66dbd086
#
_entry.id   64df6cbee5768fecc03cda3c66dbd086
#
_cell.length_a   1.000
_cell.length_b   1.000
_cell.length_c   1.000
_cell.angle_alpha   90.00
_cell.angle_beta   90.00
_cell.angle_gamma   90.00
#
_symmetry.space_group_name_H-M   'P 1'
#
loop_
_entity.id
_entity.type
_entity.pdbx_description
1 polymer ?
#
loop_
_entity_poly.entity_id
_entity_poly.type
_entity_poly.pdbx_seq_one_letter_code
_entity_poly.pdbx_strand_id
1 'polypeptide(L)'
;ELANERLASDADLVVVLGGDGTVLRAVNMLNGAPVPVLGVNVGVLGYLTEVNVQSAVDAVVKTLSGTAGRDYLIDERMLLSVGVVQRDGTRRTWRALNEAVLEKHQSGHTVWIDVVVNHELFERYSADGVIIATPTGSTAYSMSARGPVVSPRHRAMIVTPVSPHMNFDRSLVLDPAEHLAMTVAGTRPVDVSIDGQRVVSLGEGDTVEFAPDLCTAHFVRFVQPKFHQILRSKRSEEHTS
;
A
#
# COMPACT_ATOMS: atom_id res chain seq x y z
N GLU A 1 -6.96 22.21 12.37
CA GLU A 1 -5.51 21.99 12.54
C GLU A 1 -5.05 20.92 11.57
N LEU A 2 -3.97 21.19 10.85
CA LEU A 2 -3.35 20.15 10.05
C LEU A 2 -2.78 19.11 11.01
N ALA A 3 -3.24 17.87 10.89
CA ALA A 3 -2.69 16.76 11.65
C ALA A 3 -1.19 16.67 11.39
N ASN A 4 -0.40 16.64 12.44
CA ASN A 4 1.04 16.49 12.40
C ASN A 4 1.45 15.24 13.18
N GLU A 5 2.72 14.88 13.12
CA GLU A 5 3.28 13.70 13.79
C GLU A 5 3.02 13.65 15.31
N ARG A 6 2.72 14.80 15.96
CA ARG A 6 2.38 14.84 17.39
C ARG A 6 0.98 14.30 17.69
N LEU A 7 0.03 14.39 16.74
CA LEU A 7 -1.31 13.79 16.90
C LEU A 7 -1.26 12.26 16.98
N ALA A 8 -0.27 11.66 16.31
CA ALA A 8 -0.12 10.22 16.29
C ALA A 8 0.43 9.65 17.62
N SER A 9 1.26 10.42 18.36
CA SER A 9 1.90 9.95 19.59
C SER A 9 0.97 9.88 20.80
N ASP A 10 -0.10 10.69 20.81
CA ASP A 10 -0.98 10.89 21.97
C ASP A 10 -2.40 10.38 21.73
N ALA A 11 -2.67 9.76 20.58
CA ALA A 11 -3.99 9.26 20.23
C ALA A 11 -4.18 7.79 20.65
N ASP A 12 -5.30 7.49 21.32
CA ASP A 12 -5.72 6.11 21.60
C ASP A 12 -6.51 5.49 20.43
N LEU A 13 -7.09 6.31 19.58
CA LEU A 13 -7.90 5.91 18.42
C LEU A 13 -7.90 7.04 17.38
N VAL A 14 -7.72 6.69 16.12
CA VAL A 14 -7.94 7.59 14.97
C VAL A 14 -9.24 7.22 14.28
N VAL A 15 -10.19 8.15 14.23
CA VAL A 15 -11.45 8.00 13.49
C VAL A 15 -11.35 8.73 12.16
N VAL A 16 -11.52 7.98 11.08
CA VAL A 16 -11.42 8.50 9.71
C VAL A 16 -12.80 8.55 9.07
N LEU A 17 -13.24 9.75 8.68
CA LEU A 17 -14.49 9.96 7.93
C LEU A 17 -14.17 10.10 6.45
N GLY A 18 -14.51 9.10 5.63
CA GLY A 18 -14.24 9.13 4.19
C GLY A 18 -14.17 7.74 3.56
N GLY A 19 -13.51 7.65 2.41
CA GLY A 19 -13.20 6.40 1.72
C GLY A 19 -11.77 5.93 1.98
N ASP A 20 -11.35 4.89 1.24
CA ASP A 20 -10.03 4.26 1.39
C ASP A 20 -8.87 5.26 1.24
N GLY A 21 -8.96 6.22 0.31
CA GLY A 21 -7.93 7.25 0.14
C GLY A 21 -7.74 8.16 1.37
N THR A 22 -8.80 8.39 2.17
CA THR A 22 -8.70 9.16 3.42
C THR A 22 -8.06 8.29 4.50
N VAL A 23 -8.37 7.00 4.52
CA VAL A 23 -7.75 6.02 5.43
C VAL A 23 -6.26 5.88 5.15
N LEU A 24 -5.85 5.81 3.87
CA LEU A 24 -4.43 5.78 3.48
C LEU A 24 -3.66 7.00 4.02
N ARG A 25 -4.24 8.21 3.90
CA ARG A 25 -3.63 9.42 4.45
C ARG A 25 -3.47 9.34 5.97
N ALA A 26 -4.48 8.84 6.69
CA ALA A 26 -4.42 8.69 8.14
C ALA A 26 -3.31 7.71 8.55
N VAL A 27 -3.21 6.56 7.88
CA VAL A 27 -2.14 5.57 8.12
C VAL A 27 -0.75 6.16 7.84
N ASN A 28 -0.61 6.93 6.76
CA ASN A 28 0.65 7.59 6.43
C ASN A 28 1.05 8.61 7.50
N MET A 29 0.09 9.39 8.03
CA MET A 29 0.32 10.34 9.12
C MET A 29 0.70 9.66 10.44
N LEU A 30 0.18 8.46 10.70
CA LEU A 30 0.57 7.64 11.86
C LEU A 30 2.02 7.15 11.77
N ASN A 31 2.58 7.09 10.57
CA ASN A 31 3.99 6.77 10.31
C ASN A 31 4.50 5.52 11.05
N GLY A 32 3.67 4.49 11.13
CA GLY A 32 3.99 3.24 11.84
C GLY A 32 3.66 3.23 13.33
N ALA A 33 3.08 4.30 13.89
CA ALA A 33 2.56 4.27 15.26
C ALA A 33 1.41 3.24 15.37
N PRO A 34 1.38 2.41 16.42
CA PRO A 34 0.41 1.33 16.56
C PRO A 34 -0.97 1.82 17.08
N VAL A 35 -1.41 2.99 16.57
CA VAL A 35 -2.70 3.57 16.94
C VAL A 35 -3.79 2.93 16.08
N PRO A 36 -4.86 2.37 16.68
CA PRO A 36 -5.96 1.79 15.92
C PRO A 36 -6.69 2.83 15.08
N VAL A 37 -7.05 2.45 13.85
CA VAL A 37 -7.81 3.27 12.92
C VAL A 37 -9.21 2.70 12.75
N LEU A 38 -10.24 3.49 13.00
CA LEU A 38 -11.63 3.19 12.69
C LEU A 38 -12.06 3.98 11.45
N GLY A 39 -12.20 3.28 10.33
CA GLY A 39 -12.69 3.88 9.09
C GLY A 39 -14.22 3.95 9.05
N VAL A 40 -14.77 5.15 8.96
CA VAL A 40 -16.19 5.41 8.75
C VAL A 40 -16.43 5.78 7.30
N ASN A 41 -17.19 4.95 6.59
CA ASN A 41 -17.51 5.16 5.19
C ASN A 41 -18.56 6.26 4.99
N VAL A 42 -18.24 7.27 4.20
CA VAL A 42 -19.15 8.39 3.86
C VAL A 42 -19.75 8.23 2.45
N GLY A 43 -19.36 7.22 1.70
CA GLY A 43 -19.81 7.00 0.32
C GLY A 43 -19.98 5.51 0.01
N VAL A 44 -19.38 5.09 -1.10
CA VAL A 44 -19.35 3.67 -1.48
C VAL A 44 -18.39 2.92 -0.56
N LEU A 45 -18.83 1.76 -0.06
CA LEU A 45 -18.05 0.93 0.89
C LEU A 45 -16.67 0.60 0.31
N GLY A 46 -15.61 0.95 1.06
CA GLY A 46 -14.22 0.65 0.73
C GLY A 46 -13.76 -0.72 1.24
N TYR A 47 -12.48 -1.02 1.01
CA TYR A 47 -11.78 -2.18 1.59
C TYR A 47 -11.25 -1.89 3.00
N LEU A 48 -11.00 -0.61 3.31
CA LEU A 48 -10.36 -0.19 4.55
C LEU A 48 -11.36 0.36 5.57
N THR A 49 -12.53 0.85 5.13
CA THR A 49 -13.59 1.32 6.03
C THR A 49 -14.32 0.16 6.69
N GLU A 50 -14.96 0.40 7.85
CA GLU A 50 -15.60 -0.63 8.68
C GLU A 50 -17.09 -0.39 8.87
N VAL A 51 -17.50 0.85 9.16
CA VAL A 51 -18.89 1.21 9.46
C VAL A 51 -19.35 2.36 8.59
N ASN A 52 -20.64 2.52 8.44
CA ASN A 52 -21.26 3.69 7.82
C ASN A 52 -21.44 4.83 8.84
N VAL A 53 -21.82 6.01 8.35
CA VAL A 53 -22.02 7.21 9.18
C VAL A 53 -23.06 6.99 10.29
N GLN A 54 -24.14 6.24 9.99
CA GLN A 54 -25.21 5.99 10.95
C GLN A 54 -24.76 5.21 12.18
N SER A 55 -23.78 4.33 12.01
CA SER A 55 -23.23 3.50 13.09
C SER A 55 -21.94 4.05 13.70
N ALA A 56 -21.48 5.23 13.25
CA ALA A 56 -20.17 5.76 13.63
C ALA A 56 -20.04 6.04 15.14
N VAL A 57 -21.05 6.67 15.75
CA VAL A 57 -21.02 7.02 17.18
C VAL A 57 -20.98 5.76 18.04
N ASP A 58 -21.84 4.78 17.76
CA ASP A 58 -21.88 3.51 18.49
C ASP A 58 -20.56 2.74 18.33
N ALA A 59 -19.97 2.78 17.14
CA ALA A 59 -18.68 2.16 16.86
C ALA A 59 -17.54 2.79 17.68
N VAL A 60 -17.49 4.13 17.75
CA VAL A 60 -16.50 4.86 18.57
C VAL A 60 -16.69 4.54 20.05
N VAL A 61 -17.91 4.63 20.57
CA VAL A 61 -18.21 4.30 21.97
C VAL A 61 -17.80 2.86 22.28
N LYS A 62 -18.18 1.91 21.43
CA LYS A 62 -17.83 0.49 21.61
C LYS A 62 -16.34 0.25 21.56
N THR A 63 -15.59 0.98 20.73
CA THR A 63 -14.13 0.85 20.69
C THR A 63 -13.48 1.41 21.95
N LEU A 64 -13.88 2.60 22.41
CA LEU A 64 -13.28 3.27 23.57
C LEU A 64 -13.66 2.62 24.90
N SER A 65 -14.87 2.07 25.03
CA SER A 65 -15.33 1.42 26.28
C SER A 65 -15.17 -0.10 26.29
N GLY A 66 -14.90 -0.71 25.14
CA GLY A 66 -14.78 -2.15 24.96
C GLY A 66 -13.36 -2.66 25.14
N THR A 67 -13.19 -3.96 24.94
CA THR A 67 -11.91 -4.67 25.02
C THR A 67 -11.58 -5.33 23.69
N ALA A 68 -10.40 -5.06 23.16
CA ALA A 68 -9.90 -5.73 21.97
C ALA A 68 -9.86 -7.26 22.17
N GLY A 69 -10.23 -8.00 21.15
CA GLY A 69 -10.36 -9.46 21.18
C GLY A 69 -11.72 -9.97 21.70
N ARG A 70 -12.51 -9.12 22.37
CA ARG A 70 -13.85 -9.47 22.88
C ARG A 70 -14.95 -8.66 22.21
N ASP A 71 -14.84 -7.34 22.25
CA ASP A 71 -15.88 -6.42 21.77
C ASP A 71 -15.60 -5.93 20.33
N TYR A 72 -14.34 -5.92 19.95
CA TYR A 72 -13.85 -5.63 18.60
C TYR A 72 -12.51 -6.36 18.37
N LEU A 73 -12.07 -6.41 17.12
CA LEU A 73 -10.80 -7.01 16.71
C LEU A 73 -9.85 -5.92 16.22
N ILE A 74 -8.55 -6.14 16.38
CA ILE A 74 -7.52 -5.39 15.67
C ILE A 74 -7.08 -6.23 14.47
N ASP A 75 -7.29 -5.70 13.28
CA ASP A 75 -6.86 -6.28 12.01
C ASP A 75 -5.53 -5.62 11.63
N GLU A 76 -4.44 -6.34 11.85
CA GLU A 76 -3.10 -5.87 11.57
C GLU A 76 -2.76 -6.06 10.09
N ARG A 77 -2.30 -4.99 9.45
CA ARG A 77 -1.91 -4.98 8.05
C ARG A 77 -0.43 -4.69 7.91
N MET A 78 0.22 -5.52 7.09
CA MET A 78 1.61 -5.32 6.73
C MET A 78 1.79 -3.94 6.09
N LEU A 79 2.83 -3.21 6.50
CA LEU A 79 3.34 -2.05 5.80
C LEU A 79 4.57 -2.46 4.98
N LEU A 80 4.77 -1.81 3.85
CA LEU A 80 5.96 -1.93 3.02
C LEU A 80 6.91 -0.78 3.38
N SER A 81 8.13 -1.10 3.77
CA SER A 81 9.24 -0.14 3.87
C SER A 81 9.83 0.08 2.49
N VAL A 82 10.00 1.34 2.10
CA VAL A 82 10.52 1.76 0.80
C VAL A 82 11.72 2.67 1.03
N GLY A 83 12.91 2.13 0.82
CA GLY A 83 14.18 2.84 1.00
C GLY A 83 14.76 3.30 -0.34
N VAL A 84 14.83 4.60 -0.59
CA VAL A 84 15.48 5.17 -1.77
C VAL A 84 16.93 5.50 -1.45
N VAL A 85 17.83 5.07 -2.33
CA VAL A 85 19.26 5.35 -2.28
C VAL A 85 19.65 6.00 -3.60
N GLN A 86 19.93 7.29 -3.57
CA GLN A 86 20.37 8.04 -4.74
C GLN A 86 21.90 7.96 -4.91
N ARG A 87 22.40 8.12 -6.12
CA ARG A 87 23.83 8.02 -6.45
C ARG A 87 24.72 9.04 -5.69
N ASP A 88 24.15 10.16 -5.26
CA ASP A 88 24.86 11.16 -4.43
C ASP A 88 24.98 10.74 -2.96
N GLY A 89 24.46 9.55 -2.60
CA GLY A 89 24.46 9.03 -1.24
C GLY A 89 23.25 9.45 -0.41
N THR A 90 22.34 10.26 -0.95
CA THR A 90 21.09 10.62 -0.27
C THR A 90 20.24 9.40 -0.01
N ARG A 91 19.78 9.22 1.23
CA ARG A 91 18.88 8.14 1.64
C ARG A 91 17.60 8.72 2.21
N ARG A 92 16.46 8.15 1.78
CA ARG A 92 15.12 8.48 2.29
C ARG A 92 14.30 7.23 2.42
N THR A 93 13.41 7.19 3.42
CA THR A 93 12.54 6.02 3.66
C THR A 93 11.09 6.47 3.81
N TRP A 94 10.19 5.68 3.24
CA TRP A 94 8.75 5.83 3.36
C TRP A 94 8.10 4.51 3.72
N ARG A 95 6.83 4.57 4.11
CA ARG A 95 5.96 3.42 4.35
C ARG A 95 4.79 3.46 3.40
N ALA A 96 4.41 2.30 2.86
CA ALA A 96 3.19 2.14 2.07
C ALA A 96 2.27 1.11 2.72
N LEU A 97 0.98 1.41 2.77
CA LEU A 97 -0.03 0.43 3.14
C LEU A 97 -0.46 -0.38 1.92
N ASN A 98 -0.66 0.26 0.78
CA ASN A 98 -1.01 -0.41 -0.47
C ASN A 98 0.22 -0.75 -1.29
N GLU A 99 0.88 0.26 -1.86
CA GLU A 99 1.97 0.01 -2.82
C GLU A 99 2.94 1.18 -2.95
N ALA A 100 4.13 0.84 -3.43
CA ALA A 100 5.05 1.76 -4.07
C ALA A 100 5.03 1.52 -5.58
N VAL A 101 5.11 2.57 -6.37
CA VAL A 101 5.14 2.51 -7.82
C VAL A 101 6.37 3.24 -8.34
N LEU A 102 7.17 2.55 -9.15
CA LEU A 102 8.19 3.17 -9.99
C LEU A 102 7.59 3.34 -11.38
N GLU A 103 7.39 4.57 -11.83
CA GLU A 103 6.69 4.83 -13.08
C GLU A 103 7.41 5.89 -13.93
N LYS A 104 7.16 5.87 -15.22
CA LYS A 104 7.71 6.86 -16.15
C LYS A 104 7.27 8.27 -15.77
N HIS A 105 8.22 9.21 -15.77
CA HIS A 105 7.95 10.63 -15.51
C HIS A 105 7.10 11.27 -16.61
N GLN A 106 7.29 10.85 -17.87
CA GLN A 106 6.61 11.42 -19.06
C GLN A 106 5.87 10.34 -19.83
N SER A 107 4.69 10.68 -20.36
CA SER A 107 3.93 9.82 -21.26
C SER A 107 4.66 9.59 -22.59
N GLY A 108 4.32 8.50 -23.30
CA GLY A 108 4.83 8.20 -24.63
C GLY A 108 6.16 7.45 -24.70
N HIS A 109 6.78 7.17 -23.54
CA HIS A 109 8.04 6.42 -23.46
C HIS A 109 7.99 5.38 -22.34
N THR A 110 8.72 4.28 -22.51
CA THR A 110 8.98 3.32 -21.44
C THR A 110 10.21 3.71 -20.61
N VAL A 111 10.29 3.18 -19.41
CA VAL A 111 11.47 3.24 -18.55
C VAL A 111 12.13 1.88 -18.45
N TRP A 112 13.42 1.85 -18.11
CA TRP A 112 14.16 0.62 -17.87
C TRP A 112 14.42 0.51 -16.38
N ILE A 113 13.97 -0.61 -15.79
CA ILE A 113 14.08 -0.87 -14.36
C ILE A 113 14.65 -2.29 -14.19
N ASP A 114 15.81 -2.40 -13.55
CA ASP A 114 16.36 -3.66 -13.13
C ASP A 114 15.72 -4.10 -11.82
N VAL A 115 15.09 -5.26 -11.84
CA VAL A 115 14.53 -5.91 -10.65
C VAL A 115 15.51 -6.96 -10.16
N VAL A 116 15.96 -6.79 -8.92
CA VAL A 116 16.95 -7.65 -8.26
C VAL A 116 16.25 -8.36 -7.10
N VAL A 117 16.31 -9.69 -7.09
CA VAL A 117 15.77 -10.53 -6.02
C VAL A 117 16.93 -11.33 -5.42
N ASN A 118 17.09 -11.29 -4.10
CA ASN A 118 18.16 -11.99 -3.37
C ASN A 118 19.56 -11.71 -3.93
N HIS A 119 19.80 -10.42 -4.28
CA HIS A 119 21.07 -9.91 -4.86
C HIS A 119 21.38 -10.41 -6.27
N GLU A 120 20.46 -11.09 -6.94
CA GLU A 120 20.59 -11.51 -8.32
C GLU A 120 19.63 -10.74 -9.22
N LEU A 121 20.09 -10.32 -10.40
CA LEU A 121 19.23 -9.70 -11.39
C LEU A 121 18.18 -10.73 -11.84
N PHE A 122 16.92 -10.47 -11.45
CA PHE A 122 15.80 -11.28 -11.91
C PHE A 122 15.41 -10.92 -13.34
N GLU A 123 15.18 -9.61 -13.60
CA GLU A 123 14.72 -9.14 -14.91
C GLU A 123 15.00 -7.64 -15.08
N ARG A 124 15.25 -7.23 -16.34
CA ARG A 124 15.30 -5.83 -16.75
C ARG A 124 14.00 -5.46 -17.47
N TYR A 125 13.09 -4.82 -16.78
CA TYR A 125 11.81 -4.40 -17.37
C TYR A 125 11.95 -3.16 -18.24
N SER A 126 11.42 -3.25 -19.49
CA SER A 126 11.03 -2.10 -20.31
C SER A 126 9.53 -1.95 -20.19
N ALA A 127 9.06 -0.97 -19.42
CA ALA A 127 7.65 -0.89 -19.03
C ALA A 127 7.21 0.57 -18.82
N ASP A 128 5.92 0.78 -18.62
CA ASP A 128 5.39 2.04 -18.10
C ASP A 128 5.76 2.25 -16.64
N GLY A 129 5.95 1.16 -15.90
CA GLY A 129 6.37 1.16 -14.52
C GLY A 129 6.38 -0.24 -13.90
N VAL A 130 6.72 -0.32 -12.62
CA VAL A 130 6.64 -1.53 -11.81
C VAL A 130 6.01 -1.17 -10.46
N ILE A 131 5.02 -1.95 -10.05
CA ILE A 131 4.31 -1.80 -8.78
C ILE A 131 4.86 -2.82 -7.79
N ILE A 132 5.13 -2.38 -6.57
CA ILE A 132 5.43 -3.25 -5.44
C ILE A 132 4.33 -3.08 -4.41
N ALA A 133 3.44 -4.06 -4.33
CA ALA A 133 2.26 -4.00 -3.46
C ALA A 133 2.40 -4.91 -2.24
N THR A 134 1.74 -4.49 -1.15
CA THR A 134 1.41 -5.36 -0.02
C THR A 134 0.21 -6.25 -0.39
N PRO A 135 -0.14 -7.26 0.41
CA PRO A 135 -1.41 -7.98 0.25
C PRO A 135 -2.64 -7.05 0.35
N THR A 136 -2.59 -5.99 1.17
CA THR A 136 -3.65 -4.97 1.22
C THR A 136 -3.77 -4.24 -0.11
N GLY A 137 -2.65 -3.81 -0.70
CA GLY A 137 -2.60 -3.14 -2.00
C GLY A 137 -2.88 -4.03 -3.20
N SER A 138 -2.96 -5.36 -3.00
CA SER A 138 -3.30 -6.29 -4.09
C SER A 138 -4.68 -6.03 -4.72
N THR A 139 -5.55 -5.28 -4.04
CA THR A 139 -6.88 -4.86 -4.53
C THR A 139 -6.92 -3.40 -4.99
N ALA A 140 -5.77 -2.71 -5.02
CA ALA A 140 -5.62 -1.33 -5.48
C ALA A 140 -5.01 -1.28 -6.91
N TYR A 141 -3.97 -0.51 -7.13
CA TYR A 141 -3.38 -0.34 -8.47
C TYR A 141 -2.80 -1.64 -9.03
N SER A 142 -2.25 -2.51 -8.18
CA SER A 142 -1.78 -3.84 -8.60
C SER A 142 -2.87 -4.65 -9.29
N MET A 143 -4.12 -4.63 -8.78
CA MET A 143 -5.25 -5.32 -9.41
C MET A 143 -5.57 -4.73 -10.80
N SER A 144 -5.56 -3.41 -10.93
CA SER A 144 -5.77 -2.73 -12.22
C SER A 144 -4.68 -3.08 -13.24
N ALA A 145 -3.45 -3.32 -12.78
CA ALA A 145 -2.33 -3.80 -13.58
C ALA A 145 -2.31 -5.34 -13.75
N ARG A 146 -3.41 -6.04 -13.45
CA ARG A 146 -3.57 -7.49 -13.55
C ARG A 146 -2.71 -8.31 -12.58
N GLY A 147 -2.30 -7.70 -11.48
CA GLY A 147 -1.67 -8.40 -10.36
C GLY A 147 -2.62 -9.38 -9.67
N PRO A 148 -2.10 -10.37 -8.94
CA PRO A 148 -2.91 -11.33 -8.21
C PRO A 148 -3.61 -10.67 -7.02
N VAL A 149 -4.83 -11.09 -6.72
CA VAL A 149 -5.53 -10.72 -5.49
C VAL A 149 -5.04 -11.64 -4.38
N VAL A 150 -4.49 -11.04 -3.32
CA VAL A 150 -3.94 -11.74 -2.15
C VAL A 150 -4.71 -11.33 -0.91
N SER A 151 -5.06 -12.31 -0.06
CA SER A 151 -5.73 -12.01 1.20
C SER A 151 -4.85 -11.10 2.06
N PRO A 152 -5.40 -10.00 2.61
CA PRO A 152 -4.62 -9.02 3.37
C PRO A 152 -4.01 -9.55 4.68
N ARG A 153 -4.34 -10.78 5.08
CA ARG A 153 -3.75 -11.49 6.21
C ARG A 153 -2.43 -12.18 5.87
N HIS A 154 -2.11 -12.35 4.59
CA HIS A 154 -0.82 -12.86 4.18
C HIS A 154 0.26 -11.79 4.37
N ARG A 155 1.48 -12.23 4.43
CA ARG A 155 2.67 -11.38 4.35
C ARG A 155 3.40 -11.74 3.07
N ALA A 156 3.49 -10.82 2.14
CA ALA A 156 4.12 -11.02 0.84
C ALA A 156 4.45 -9.65 0.22
N MET A 157 5.42 -9.61 -0.67
CA MET A 157 5.66 -8.50 -1.58
C MET A 157 5.20 -8.92 -2.98
N ILE A 158 4.37 -8.13 -3.63
CA ILE A 158 3.80 -8.43 -4.93
C ILE A 158 4.42 -7.47 -5.94
N VAL A 159 5.23 -7.98 -6.86
CA VAL A 159 5.83 -7.21 -7.95
C VAL A 159 4.98 -7.37 -9.19
N THR A 160 4.42 -6.28 -9.69
CA THR A 160 3.53 -6.29 -10.88
C THR A 160 4.06 -5.27 -11.89
N PRO A 161 4.50 -5.70 -13.08
CA PRO A 161 4.89 -4.78 -14.15
C PRO A 161 3.65 -4.11 -14.76
N VAL A 162 3.79 -2.84 -15.15
CA VAL A 162 2.74 -2.05 -15.82
C VAL A 162 3.08 -1.94 -17.30
N SER A 163 2.24 -2.49 -18.17
CA SER A 163 2.43 -2.49 -19.63
C SER A 163 3.84 -2.88 -20.05
N PRO A 164 4.37 -4.04 -19.63
CA PRO A 164 5.72 -4.45 -19.99
C PRO A 164 5.82 -4.77 -21.48
N HIS A 165 6.93 -4.37 -22.12
CA HIS A 165 7.26 -4.66 -23.50
C HIS A 165 8.26 -5.82 -23.61
N MET A 166 7.93 -6.99 -23.04
CA MET A 166 8.83 -8.13 -22.96
C MET A 166 8.07 -9.45 -22.72
N ASN A 167 8.80 -10.58 -22.80
CA ASN A 167 8.20 -11.91 -22.72
C ASN A 167 7.72 -12.30 -21.32
N PHE A 168 8.32 -11.73 -20.25
CA PHE A 168 7.90 -11.98 -18.89
C PHE A 168 7.00 -10.84 -18.39
N ASP A 169 5.69 -11.06 -18.45
CA ASP A 169 4.63 -10.11 -18.09
C ASP A 169 3.87 -10.50 -16.81
N ARG A 170 4.35 -11.52 -16.09
CA ARG A 170 3.69 -12.05 -14.90
C ARG A 170 4.11 -11.30 -13.64
N SER A 171 3.17 -11.19 -12.70
CA SER A 171 3.49 -10.73 -11.36
C SER A 171 4.22 -11.81 -10.58
N LEU A 172 5.15 -11.39 -9.71
CA LEU A 172 5.78 -12.23 -8.71
C LEU A 172 5.11 -12.01 -7.36
N VAL A 173 4.96 -13.09 -6.61
CA VAL A 173 4.59 -13.04 -5.20
C VAL A 173 5.78 -13.57 -4.42
N LEU A 174 6.48 -12.67 -3.74
CA LEU A 174 7.73 -12.94 -3.04
C LEU A 174 7.48 -13.16 -1.54
N ASP A 175 8.26 -14.04 -0.95
CA ASP A 175 8.31 -14.21 0.50
C ASP A 175 8.77 -12.90 1.16
N PRO A 176 8.23 -12.51 2.31
CA PRO A 176 8.63 -11.28 3.00
C PRO A 176 10.10 -11.27 3.45
N ALA A 177 10.76 -12.43 3.53
CA ALA A 177 12.19 -12.53 3.87
C ALA A 177 13.10 -12.33 2.66
N GLU A 178 12.58 -12.32 1.43
CA GLU A 178 13.39 -12.10 0.23
C GLU A 178 13.81 -10.63 0.12
N HIS A 179 15.07 -10.44 -0.28
CA HIS A 179 15.59 -9.10 -0.58
C HIS A 179 15.09 -8.67 -1.96
N LEU A 180 14.41 -7.52 -2.03
CA LEU A 180 13.95 -6.93 -3.28
C LEU A 180 14.53 -5.52 -3.44
N ALA A 181 15.18 -5.29 -4.58
CA ALA A 181 15.66 -3.95 -4.96
C ALA A 181 15.34 -3.67 -6.43
N MET A 182 15.20 -2.39 -6.77
CA MET A 182 15.00 -1.93 -8.13
C MET A 182 15.93 -0.79 -8.45
N THR A 183 16.63 -0.87 -9.58
CA THR A 183 17.56 0.17 -10.03
C THR A 183 17.10 0.75 -11.36
N VAL A 184 17.14 2.07 -11.48
CA VAL A 184 16.88 2.74 -12.76
C VAL A 184 18.03 2.45 -13.72
N ALA A 185 17.75 1.69 -14.79
CA ALA A 185 18.76 1.20 -15.73
C ALA A 185 18.88 2.04 -17.02
N GLY A 186 18.11 3.11 -17.14
CA GLY A 186 18.09 3.97 -18.33
C GLY A 186 18.20 5.45 -17.97
N THR A 187 18.44 6.28 -18.98
CA THR A 187 18.64 7.73 -18.82
C THR A 187 17.35 8.51 -18.54
N ARG A 188 16.19 7.88 -18.70
CA ARG A 188 14.89 8.53 -18.47
C ARG A 188 14.53 8.53 -16.98
N PRO A 189 14.06 9.68 -16.45
CA PRO A 189 13.68 9.75 -15.04
C PRO A 189 12.49 8.86 -14.72
N VAL A 190 12.53 8.29 -13.54
CA VAL A 190 11.47 7.44 -12.95
C VAL A 190 10.93 8.16 -11.73
N ASP A 191 9.61 8.29 -11.64
CA ASP A 191 8.96 8.80 -10.45
C ASP A 191 8.64 7.66 -9.49
N VAL A 192 8.83 7.90 -8.20
CA VAL A 192 8.38 7.01 -7.14
C VAL A 192 7.14 7.62 -6.50
N SER A 193 6.06 6.83 -6.48
CA SER A 193 4.82 7.16 -5.79
C SER A 193 4.57 6.16 -4.67
N ILE A 194 4.09 6.64 -3.52
CA ILE A 194 3.74 5.84 -2.33
C ILE A 194 2.26 6.06 -2.04
N ASP A 195 1.46 5.00 -2.05
CA ASP A 195 0.01 5.06 -1.83
C ASP A 195 -0.66 6.18 -2.66
N GLY A 196 -0.26 6.30 -3.95
CA GLY A 196 -0.74 7.29 -4.89
C GLY A 196 -0.15 8.70 -4.75
N GLN A 197 0.81 8.92 -3.85
CA GLN A 197 1.49 10.22 -3.69
C GLN A 197 2.92 10.16 -4.25
N ARG A 198 3.25 10.99 -5.23
CA ARG A 198 4.61 11.12 -5.74
C ARG A 198 5.52 11.72 -4.66
N VAL A 199 6.63 11.04 -4.37
CA VAL A 199 7.55 11.41 -3.29
C VAL A 199 8.93 11.82 -3.77
N VAL A 200 9.44 11.22 -4.86
CA VAL A 200 10.77 11.52 -5.41
C VAL A 200 10.85 11.13 -6.88
N SER A 201 11.74 11.79 -7.64
CA SER A 201 12.17 11.36 -8.97
C SER A 201 13.57 10.78 -8.88
N LEU A 202 13.79 9.70 -9.63
CA LEU A 202 15.05 8.96 -9.70
C LEU A 202 15.68 9.12 -11.07
N GLY A 203 17.02 9.18 -11.08
CA GLY A 203 17.86 9.11 -12.27
C GLY A 203 18.50 7.76 -12.45
N GLU A 204 19.25 7.60 -13.56
CA GLU A 204 20.00 6.39 -13.85
C GLU A 204 20.97 6.01 -12.72
N GLY A 205 20.89 4.76 -12.26
CA GLY A 205 21.68 4.18 -11.19
C GLY A 205 21.17 4.45 -9.78
N ASP A 206 20.09 5.25 -9.60
CA ASP A 206 19.39 5.34 -8.32
C ASP A 206 18.66 4.02 -8.04
N THR A 207 18.61 3.63 -6.76
CA THR A 207 18.06 2.33 -6.34
C THR A 207 16.96 2.53 -5.29
N VAL A 208 15.96 1.65 -5.34
CA VAL A 208 14.91 1.54 -4.32
C VAL A 208 14.94 0.14 -3.74
N GLU A 209 15.04 0.03 -2.43
CA GLU A 209 15.01 -1.21 -1.68
C GLU A 209 13.64 -1.37 -1.01
N PHE A 210 13.12 -2.59 -1.01
CA PHE A 210 11.81 -2.92 -0.46
C PHE A 210 11.92 -4.03 0.58
N ALA A 211 11.21 -3.87 1.68
CA ALA A 211 11.09 -4.88 2.71
C ALA A 211 9.75 -4.72 3.44
N PRO A 212 9.22 -5.77 4.08
CA PRO A 212 8.17 -5.58 5.07
C PRO A 212 8.65 -4.64 6.17
N ASP A 213 7.85 -3.64 6.52
CA ASP A 213 8.17 -2.79 7.66
C ASP A 213 8.04 -3.58 8.98
N LEU A 214 8.79 -3.16 9.99
CA LEU A 214 8.70 -3.71 11.35
C LEU A 214 7.38 -3.33 12.03
N CYS A 215 6.80 -2.20 11.62
CA CYS A 215 5.50 -1.74 12.08
C CYS A 215 4.38 -2.30 11.21
N THR A 216 3.17 -2.33 11.78
CA THR A 216 1.92 -2.70 11.09
C THR A 216 0.89 -1.57 11.23
N ALA A 217 -0.04 -1.47 10.30
CA ALA A 217 -1.21 -0.62 10.45
C ALA A 217 -2.33 -1.40 11.15
N HIS A 218 -2.97 -0.78 12.15
CA HIS A 218 -3.98 -1.40 12.99
C HIS A 218 -5.36 -0.88 12.64
N PHE A 219 -6.27 -1.77 12.27
CA PHE A 219 -7.65 -1.41 11.94
C PHE A 219 -8.63 -2.02 12.94
N VAL A 220 -9.55 -1.19 13.44
CA VAL A 220 -10.68 -1.68 14.26
C VAL A 220 -11.65 -2.42 13.36
N ARG A 221 -12.05 -3.64 13.77
CA ARG A 221 -13.06 -4.47 13.11
C ARG A 221 -14.06 -5.01 14.12
N PHE A 222 -15.35 -4.90 13.82
CA PHE A 222 -16.40 -5.44 14.68
C PHE A 222 -16.81 -6.85 14.30
N VAL A 223 -16.51 -7.26 13.08
CA VAL A 223 -16.75 -8.60 12.56
C VAL A 223 -15.47 -9.09 11.89
N GLN A 224 -15.20 -10.38 11.94
CA GLN A 224 -14.07 -10.93 11.16
C GLN A 224 -14.25 -10.60 9.68
N PRO A 225 -13.29 -9.86 9.06
CA PRO A 225 -13.42 -9.48 7.68
C PRO A 225 -13.51 -10.73 6.78
N LYS A 226 -14.60 -10.85 6.06
CA LYS A 226 -14.77 -11.88 5.04
C LYS A 226 -14.32 -11.31 3.69
N PHE A 227 -13.02 -11.27 3.48
CA PHE A 227 -12.37 -10.66 2.33
C PHE A 227 -13.02 -11.02 0.98
N HIS A 228 -13.34 -12.30 0.78
CA HIS A 228 -14.01 -12.78 -0.44
C HIS A 228 -15.42 -12.19 -0.64
N GLN A 229 -16.13 -11.81 0.43
CA GLN A 229 -17.46 -11.17 0.32
C GLN A 229 -17.31 -9.71 -0.14
N ILE A 230 -16.31 -8.99 0.37
CA ILE A 230 -16.00 -7.62 -0.06
C ILE A 230 -15.62 -7.61 -1.54
N LEU A 231 -14.76 -8.53 -1.99
CA LEU A 231 -14.41 -8.68 -3.40
C LEU A 231 -15.63 -8.96 -4.28
N ARG A 232 -16.56 -9.80 -3.81
CA ARG A 232 -17.77 -10.10 -4.56
C ARG A 232 -18.71 -8.92 -4.68
N SER A 233 -18.91 -8.13 -3.61
CA SER A 233 -19.79 -6.95 -3.65
C SER A 233 -19.25 -5.89 -4.62
N LYS A 234 -17.95 -5.65 -4.61
CA LYS A 234 -17.29 -4.69 -5.51
C LYS A 234 -17.44 -5.04 -6.99
N ARG A 235 -17.29 -6.33 -7.36
CA ARG A 235 -17.54 -6.79 -8.74
C ARG A 235 -18.98 -6.53 -9.21
N SER A 236 -19.94 -6.57 -8.32
CA SER A 236 -21.35 -6.33 -8.68
C SER A 236 -21.63 -4.85 -8.94
N GLU A 237 -20.91 -3.95 -8.31
CA GLU A 237 -21.04 -2.49 -8.48
C GLU A 237 -20.41 -2.02 -9.80
N GLU A 238 -19.28 -2.60 -10.22
CA GLU A 238 -18.60 -2.28 -11.49
C GLU A 238 -19.41 -2.67 -12.75
N HIS A 239 -20.33 -3.63 -12.63
CA HIS A 239 -21.21 -4.04 -13.74
C HIS A 239 -22.49 -3.22 -13.85
N THR A 240 -22.77 -2.31 -12.92
CA THR A 240 -24.00 -1.50 -12.86
C THR A 240 -23.75 -0.01 -13.12
N SER A 241 -22.53 0.40 -13.32
CA SER A 241 -22.09 1.75 -13.70
C SER A 241 -21.60 1.77 -15.15
#